data_89add76b36ccafd66f96de7a6b49f859
#
_entry.id   89add76b36ccafd66f96de7a6b49f859
#
_cell.length_a   1.000
_cell.length_b   1.000
_cell.length_c   1.000
_cell.angle_alpha   90.00
_cell.angle_beta   90.00
_cell.angle_gamma   90.00
#
_symmetry.space_group_name_H-M   'P 1'
#
loop_
_entity.id
_entity.type
_entity.pdbx_description
1 polymer ?
#
loop_
_entity_poly.entity_id
_entity_poly.type
_entity_poly.pdbx_seq_one_letter_code
_entity_poly.pdbx_strand_id
1 'polypeptide(L)'
;MIRECIMPLDLADYEAKARGAVRKFWAGRKKAAKKQRAVGKTDQGERGAVTAGSNMNGFIDLVVDIVHANGLSQADIMLQRRLLTLPGFFRPTKLWDLLILNNGKLIAAIEFKSHVGSFGNNTNNRFEEAIGTAVDLRTAFREGAFGESRKPFVGYLMLLEDAPASRKPVKAVSPNFPLFPEFHGSSYAERYNILCRKLITENLYTAATVILSPRSASKSGAYAEMSDMTGLKSFVTTLAGQIAAEAAM
;
A
#
# COMPACT_ATOMS: atom_id res chain seq x y z
N MET A 1 -6.17 6.48 -42.86
CA MET A 1 -6.87 6.68 -41.60
C MET A 1 -6.51 5.50 -40.71
N ILE A 2 -5.44 5.60 -39.93
CA ILE A 2 -5.00 4.55 -38.98
C ILE A 2 -5.92 4.69 -37.77
N ARG A 3 -6.86 3.76 -37.59
CA ARG A 3 -7.55 3.63 -36.31
C ARG A 3 -6.52 3.15 -35.29
N GLU A 4 -5.99 4.05 -34.49
CA GLU A 4 -5.28 3.66 -33.28
C GLU A 4 -6.23 2.81 -32.45
N CYS A 5 -5.94 1.53 -32.36
CA CYS A 5 -6.64 0.61 -31.49
C CYS A 5 -6.21 0.94 -30.07
N ILE A 6 -6.90 1.87 -29.42
CA ILE A 6 -6.72 2.14 -28.00
C ILE A 6 -7.14 0.86 -27.28
N MET A 7 -6.16 0.04 -26.88
CA MET A 7 -6.46 -1.12 -26.04
C MET A 7 -6.89 -0.59 -24.67
N PRO A 8 -8.06 -1.00 -24.17
CA PRO A 8 -8.49 -0.62 -22.83
C PRO A 8 -7.49 -1.19 -21.80
N LEU A 9 -7.26 -0.45 -20.70
CA LEU A 9 -6.45 -0.95 -19.60
C LEU A 9 -7.05 -2.25 -19.04
N ASP A 10 -6.19 -3.26 -18.88
CA ASP A 10 -6.60 -4.52 -18.26
C ASP A 10 -6.39 -4.41 -16.73
N LEU A 11 -7.46 -4.43 -15.98
CA LEU A 11 -7.42 -4.39 -14.52
C LEU A 11 -7.32 -5.78 -13.88
N ALA A 12 -7.11 -6.84 -14.68
CA ALA A 12 -6.81 -8.21 -14.26
C ALA A 12 -7.80 -8.77 -13.22
N ASP A 13 -9.10 -8.49 -13.36
CA ASP A 13 -10.13 -8.89 -12.38
C ASP A 13 -9.80 -8.46 -10.94
N TYR A 14 -9.31 -7.23 -10.78
CA TYR A 14 -8.76 -6.74 -9.53
C TYR A 14 -9.69 -6.96 -8.32
N GLU A 15 -11.01 -6.87 -8.48
CA GLU A 15 -11.96 -7.06 -7.37
C GLU A 15 -11.94 -8.51 -6.85
N ALA A 16 -11.98 -9.49 -7.74
CA ALA A 16 -11.92 -10.91 -7.37
C ALA A 16 -10.57 -11.24 -6.69
N LYS A 17 -9.47 -10.71 -7.23
CA LYS A 17 -8.12 -10.87 -6.67
C LYS A 17 -7.96 -10.17 -5.33
N ALA A 18 -8.50 -8.96 -5.17
CA ALA A 18 -8.51 -8.25 -3.88
C ALA A 18 -9.28 -9.02 -2.81
N ARG A 19 -10.46 -9.57 -3.14
CA ARG A 19 -11.20 -10.46 -2.23
C ARG A 19 -10.38 -11.70 -1.86
N GLY A 20 -9.65 -12.26 -2.82
CA GLY A 20 -8.71 -13.35 -2.59
C GLY A 20 -7.57 -12.96 -1.64
N ALA A 21 -6.97 -11.79 -1.85
CA ALA A 21 -5.92 -11.22 -1.01
C ALA A 21 -6.39 -10.99 0.43
N VAL A 22 -7.59 -10.43 0.61
CA VAL A 22 -8.22 -10.25 1.93
C VAL A 22 -8.45 -11.57 2.64
N ARG A 23 -8.95 -12.61 1.94
CA ARG A 23 -9.09 -13.95 2.53
C ARG A 23 -7.74 -14.51 2.99
N LYS A 24 -6.71 -14.46 2.13
CA LYS A 24 -5.34 -14.90 2.46
C LYS A 24 -4.79 -14.16 3.68
N PHE A 25 -4.97 -12.84 3.73
CA PHE A 25 -4.55 -11.98 4.84
C PHE A 25 -5.12 -12.45 6.19
N TRP A 26 -6.45 -12.54 6.29
CA TRP A 26 -7.10 -12.91 7.54
C TRP A 26 -6.88 -14.38 7.93
N ALA A 27 -6.82 -15.29 6.96
CA ALA A 27 -6.49 -16.69 7.20
C ALA A 27 -5.06 -16.84 7.76
N GLY A 28 -4.09 -16.11 7.19
CA GLY A 28 -2.71 -16.08 7.67
C GLY A 28 -2.61 -15.58 9.11
N ARG A 29 -3.28 -14.48 9.44
CA ARG A 29 -3.32 -13.94 10.81
C ARG A 29 -3.97 -14.90 11.79
N LYS A 30 -5.07 -15.54 11.41
CA LYS A 30 -5.73 -16.56 12.24
C LYS A 30 -4.81 -17.75 12.53
N LYS A 31 -4.07 -18.22 11.52
CA LYS A 31 -3.08 -19.31 11.67
C LYS A 31 -1.94 -18.89 12.60
N ALA A 32 -1.40 -17.68 12.45
CA ALA A 32 -0.34 -17.15 13.30
C ALA A 32 -0.80 -17.02 14.77
N ALA A 33 -1.99 -16.47 15.01
CA ALA A 33 -2.56 -16.35 16.36
C ALA A 33 -2.78 -17.73 17.02
N LYS A 34 -3.26 -18.74 16.25
CA LYS A 34 -3.39 -20.12 16.74
C LYS A 34 -2.03 -20.70 17.14
N LYS A 35 -0.99 -20.49 16.32
CA LYS A 35 0.37 -20.96 16.61
C LYS A 35 0.95 -20.31 17.87
N GLN A 36 0.76 -19.00 18.07
CA GLN A 36 1.23 -18.29 19.28
C GLN A 36 0.58 -18.82 20.56
N ARG A 37 -0.75 -19.05 20.53
CA ARG A 37 -1.48 -19.64 21.67
C ARG A 37 -0.98 -21.05 22.02
N ALA A 38 -0.70 -21.87 21.00
CA ALA A 38 -0.20 -23.23 21.20
C ALA A 38 1.21 -23.29 21.84
N VAL A 39 2.01 -22.22 21.72
CA VAL A 39 3.37 -22.11 22.29
C VAL A 39 3.38 -21.35 23.62
N GLY A 40 2.19 -21.02 24.21
CA GLY A 40 2.08 -20.37 25.52
C GLY A 40 2.56 -18.89 25.54
N LYS A 41 2.86 -18.28 24.40
CA LYS A 41 3.27 -16.88 24.31
C LYS A 41 2.03 -15.98 24.25
N THR A 42 1.43 -15.72 25.42
CA THR A 42 0.26 -14.85 25.53
C THR A 42 0.60 -13.36 25.57
N ASP A 43 1.86 -13.00 25.86
CA ASP A 43 2.23 -11.65 26.31
C ASP A 43 2.91 -10.75 25.23
N GLN A 44 3.10 -11.21 24.00
CA GLN A 44 3.71 -10.40 22.97
C GLN A 44 2.70 -9.64 22.08
N GLY A 45 1.44 -9.58 22.47
CA GLY A 45 0.38 -8.92 21.71
C GLY A 45 0.32 -9.41 20.26
N GLU A 46 -0.44 -8.73 19.41
CA GLU A 46 -0.53 -9.05 17.97
C GLU A 46 0.77 -8.74 17.18
N ARG A 47 1.82 -8.24 17.85
CA ARG A 47 3.13 -7.92 17.23
C ARG A 47 3.82 -9.12 16.59
N GLY A 48 3.72 -10.30 17.21
CA GLY A 48 4.28 -11.53 16.62
C GLY A 48 3.55 -12.01 15.34
N ALA A 49 2.29 -11.63 15.15
CA ALA A 49 1.55 -11.90 13.91
C ALA A 49 1.90 -10.91 12.78
N VAL A 50 2.54 -9.78 13.10
CA VAL A 50 2.96 -8.74 12.15
C VAL A 50 4.27 -9.12 11.43
N THR A 51 5.11 -9.96 12.04
CA THR A 51 6.43 -10.34 11.49
C THR A 51 6.36 -11.29 10.29
N ALA A 52 5.20 -11.82 9.95
CA ALA A 52 5.04 -12.57 8.70
C ALA A 52 4.78 -11.58 7.56
N GLY A 53 5.84 -11.08 6.92
CA GLY A 53 5.77 -10.26 5.68
C GLY A 53 4.93 -10.90 4.57
N SER A 54 4.56 -12.17 4.72
CA SER A 54 3.68 -12.94 3.83
C SER A 54 2.20 -12.54 3.89
N ASN A 55 1.76 -11.72 4.85
CA ASN A 55 0.33 -11.42 5.01
C ASN A 55 -0.22 -10.57 3.86
N MET A 56 0.61 -9.76 3.20
CA MET A 56 0.21 -8.90 2.08
C MET A 56 0.49 -9.51 0.69
N ASN A 57 1.01 -10.75 0.62
CA ASN A 57 1.39 -11.40 -0.65
C ASN A 57 0.24 -11.45 -1.68
N GLY A 58 -1.02 -11.60 -1.23
CA GLY A 58 -2.14 -11.58 -2.16
C GLY A 58 -2.35 -10.23 -2.88
N PHE A 59 -1.96 -9.12 -2.25
CA PHE A 59 -1.97 -7.81 -2.90
C PHE A 59 -0.74 -7.60 -3.77
N ILE A 60 0.38 -8.22 -3.43
CA ILE A 60 1.56 -8.28 -4.30
C ILE A 60 1.20 -9.04 -5.58
N ASP A 61 0.57 -10.23 -5.46
CA ASP A 61 0.10 -11.02 -6.60
C ASP A 61 -0.81 -10.18 -7.52
N LEU A 62 -1.75 -9.41 -6.94
CA LEU A 62 -2.63 -8.51 -7.70
C LEU A 62 -1.84 -7.47 -8.52
N VAL A 63 -0.85 -6.82 -7.90
CA VAL A 63 -0.01 -5.83 -8.57
C VAL A 63 0.79 -6.46 -9.71
N VAL A 64 1.38 -7.64 -9.48
CA VAL A 64 2.11 -8.39 -10.50
C VAL A 64 1.24 -8.70 -11.71
N ASP A 65 0.01 -9.14 -11.47
CA ASP A 65 -0.94 -9.45 -12.54
C ASP A 65 -1.32 -8.21 -13.36
N ILE A 66 -1.50 -7.05 -12.72
CA ILE A 66 -1.73 -5.76 -13.40
C ILE A 66 -0.54 -5.39 -14.29
N VAL A 67 0.69 -5.57 -13.80
CA VAL A 67 1.91 -5.28 -14.57
C VAL A 67 1.99 -6.14 -15.83
N HIS A 68 1.77 -7.44 -15.69
CA HIS A 68 1.84 -8.37 -16.81
C HIS A 68 0.70 -8.12 -17.82
N ALA A 69 -0.52 -7.86 -17.34
CA ALA A 69 -1.68 -7.63 -18.20
C ALA A 69 -1.59 -6.35 -19.04
N ASN A 70 -0.76 -5.37 -18.62
CA ASN A 70 -0.61 -4.08 -19.30
C ASN A 70 0.72 -3.93 -20.06
N GLY A 71 1.32 -5.04 -20.49
CA GLY A 71 2.38 -5.04 -21.49
C GLY A 71 3.81 -5.22 -20.96
N LEU A 72 4.04 -5.22 -19.64
CA LEU A 72 5.36 -5.48 -19.05
C LEU A 72 5.48 -6.91 -18.50
N SER A 73 5.18 -7.92 -19.34
CA SER A 73 5.27 -9.34 -18.95
C SER A 73 6.70 -9.80 -18.66
N GLN A 74 7.71 -9.10 -19.20
CA GLN A 74 9.14 -9.39 -19.01
C GLN A 74 9.79 -8.49 -17.95
N ALA A 75 9.00 -7.63 -17.26
CA ALA A 75 9.54 -6.77 -16.20
C ALA A 75 10.13 -7.59 -15.06
N ASP A 76 11.25 -7.14 -14.53
CA ASP A 76 11.87 -7.72 -13.35
C ASP A 76 11.10 -7.33 -12.10
N ILE A 77 10.36 -8.27 -11.55
CA ILE A 77 9.60 -8.07 -10.32
C ILE A 77 10.43 -8.53 -9.12
N MET A 78 10.91 -7.57 -8.34
CA MET A 78 11.76 -7.84 -7.19
C MET A 78 10.92 -8.18 -5.97
N LEU A 79 11.00 -9.44 -5.52
CA LEU A 79 10.32 -9.95 -4.32
C LEU A 79 11.31 -10.47 -3.27
N GLN A 80 12.56 -10.72 -3.66
CA GLN A 80 13.58 -11.19 -2.73
C GLN A 80 14.13 -10.02 -1.92
N ARG A 81 14.10 -10.12 -0.61
CA ARG A 81 14.50 -9.05 0.33
C ARG A 81 15.79 -8.31 -0.05
N ARG A 82 16.81 -9.04 -0.51
CA ARG A 82 18.10 -8.46 -0.93
C ARG A 82 17.98 -7.53 -2.15
N LEU A 83 16.95 -7.71 -2.98
CA LEU A 83 16.73 -6.96 -4.22
C LEU A 83 15.72 -5.83 -4.05
N LEU A 84 15.11 -5.71 -2.87
CA LEU A 84 14.08 -4.70 -2.55
C LEU A 84 14.66 -3.40 -2.00
N THR A 85 15.98 -3.25 -2.02
CA THR A 85 16.65 -2.11 -1.40
C THR A 85 16.98 -1.06 -2.46
N LEU A 86 16.50 0.16 -2.25
CA LEU A 86 16.88 1.32 -3.04
C LEU A 86 17.79 2.27 -2.23
N PRO A 87 18.64 3.07 -2.88
CA PRO A 87 19.33 4.15 -2.21
C PRO A 87 18.32 5.17 -1.67
N GLY A 88 18.57 5.71 -0.50
CA GLY A 88 17.88 6.84 0.08
C GLY A 88 18.70 8.11 -0.07
N PHE A 89 18.09 9.25 0.22
CA PHE A 89 18.80 10.53 0.29
C PHE A 89 19.13 10.90 1.74
N PHE A 90 18.17 10.76 2.64
CA PHE A 90 18.33 11.06 4.08
C PHE A 90 18.86 9.87 4.89
N ARG A 91 18.99 8.71 4.28
CA ARG A 91 19.51 7.46 4.84
C ARG A 91 20.21 6.67 3.73
N PRO A 92 21.17 5.78 4.08
CA PRO A 92 21.92 5.05 3.05
C PRO A 92 21.01 4.24 2.13
N THR A 93 20.03 3.54 2.67
CA THR A 93 19.15 2.66 1.93
C THR A 93 17.75 2.56 2.53
N LYS A 94 16.77 2.21 1.70
CA LYS A 94 15.40 1.88 2.09
C LYS A 94 14.99 0.53 1.49
N LEU A 95 14.54 -0.36 2.37
CA LEU A 95 13.91 -1.62 1.96
C LEU A 95 12.44 -1.39 1.64
N TRP A 96 12.03 -1.74 0.42
CA TRP A 96 10.65 -1.67 -0.06
C TRP A 96 9.95 -3.02 0.05
N ASP A 97 8.63 -3.05 -0.14
CA ASP A 97 7.86 -4.30 -0.16
C ASP A 97 7.77 -4.89 -1.57
N LEU A 98 7.79 -4.04 -2.61
CA LEU A 98 7.81 -4.44 -4.02
C LEU A 98 8.52 -3.39 -4.86
N LEU A 99 9.40 -3.84 -5.75
CA LEU A 99 10.01 -3.03 -6.80
C LEU A 99 9.74 -3.67 -8.17
N ILE A 100 9.49 -2.84 -9.17
CA ILE A 100 9.32 -3.26 -10.57
C ILE A 100 10.34 -2.49 -11.38
N LEU A 101 11.20 -3.25 -12.08
CA LEU A 101 12.19 -2.71 -12.99
C LEU A 101 11.90 -3.20 -14.41
N ASN A 102 12.25 -2.39 -15.39
CA ASN A 102 12.23 -2.77 -16.79
C ASN A 102 13.51 -2.27 -17.46
N ASN A 103 14.30 -3.17 -18.05
CA ASN A 103 15.60 -2.85 -18.64
C ASN A 103 16.51 -2.03 -17.71
N GLY A 104 16.57 -2.41 -16.41
CA GLY A 104 17.37 -1.74 -15.39
C GLY A 104 16.83 -0.40 -14.89
N LYS A 105 15.70 0.08 -15.41
CA LYS A 105 15.04 1.31 -14.98
C LYS A 105 13.99 1.04 -13.92
N LEU A 106 13.91 1.87 -12.89
CA LEU A 106 12.88 1.77 -11.85
C LEU A 106 11.53 2.25 -12.40
N ILE A 107 10.58 1.34 -12.51
CA ILE A 107 9.22 1.62 -13.00
C ILE A 107 8.26 1.88 -11.83
N ALA A 108 8.35 1.06 -10.77
CA ALA A 108 7.50 1.24 -9.61
C ALA A 108 8.18 0.83 -8.30
N ALA A 109 7.81 1.53 -7.22
CA ALA A 109 8.14 1.19 -5.84
C ALA A 109 6.87 1.24 -4.99
N ILE A 110 6.52 0.13 -4.33
CA ILE A 110 5.23 0.00 -3.64
C ILE A 110 5.45 -0.48 -2.21
N GLU A 111 4.77 0.20 -1.29
CA GLU A 111 4.66 -0.16 0.13
C GLU A 111 3.30 -0.78 0.42
N PHE A 112 3.30 -1.93 1.09
CA PHE A 112 2.09 -2.59 1.57
C PHE A 112 2.09 -2.56 3.09
N LYS A 113 1.06 -2.00 3.66
CA LYS A 113 0.93 -1.86 5.11
C LYS A 113 -0.39 -2.43 5.59
N SER A 114 -0.40 -2.87 6.82
CA SER A 114 -1.65 -3.25 7.49
C SER A 114 -1.67 -2.72 8.93
N HIS A 115 -2.88 -2.40 9.40
CA HIS A 115 -3.08 -1.99 10.78
C HIS A 115 -4.27 -2.76 11.36
N VAL A 116 -3.99 -3.61 12.33
CA VAL A 116 -4.97 -4.49 12.98
C VAL A 116 -4.82 -4.35 14.48
N GLY A 117 -5.88 -3.90 15.16
CA GLY A 117 -5.87 -3.62 16.59
C GLY A 117 -4.93 -2.48 16.99
N SER A 118 -4.89 -2.14 18.27
CA SER A 118 -3.96 -1.14 18.87
C SER A 118 -3.82 0.17 18.07
N PHE A 119 -4.93 0.68 17.53
CA PHE A 119 -4.92 1.81 16.58
C PHE A 119 -4.23 3.05 17.15
N GLY A 120 -4.45 3.38 18.43
CA GLY A 120 -3.87 4.56 19.07
C GLY A 120 -2.34 4.57 19.09
N ASN A 121 -1.72 3.41 19.25
CA ASN A 121 -0.28 3.33 19.48
C ASN A 121 0.56 3.39 18.19
N ASN A 122 -0.02 3.06 17.04
CA ASN A 122 0.76 2.84 15.82
C ASN A 122 0.35 3.76 14.66
N THR A 123 -0.75 4.51 14.77
CA THR A 123 -1.24 5.33 13.65
C THR A 123 -0.24 6.40 13.25
N ASN A 124 0.28 7.18 14.22
CA ASN A 124 1.25 8.24 13.92
C ASN A 124 2.53 7.68 13.31
N ASN A 125 3.07 6.59 13.87
CA ASN A 125 4.27 5.95 13.31
C ASN A 125 4.06 5.52 11.84
N ARG A 126 2.87 5.00 11.49
CA ARG A 126 2.54 4.66 10.10
C ARG A 126 2.48 5.88 9.20
N PHE A 127 2.02 7.00 9.72
CA PHE A 127 1.96 8.26 8.97
C PHE A 127 3.38 8.80 8.73
N GLU A 128 4.20 8.83 9.77
CA GLU A 128 5.61 9.24 9.69
C GLU A 128 6.41 8.36 8.73
N GLU A 129 6.22 7.02 8.81
CA GLU A 129 6.84 6.06 7.89
C GLU A 129 6.45 6.34 6.42
N ALA A 130 5.16 6.55 6.15
CA ALA A 130 4.67 6.79 4.79
C ALA A 130 5.24 8.10 4.22
N ILE A 131 5.12 9.21 4.98
CA ILE A 131 5.61 10.52 4.56
C ILE A 131 7.13 10.50 4.37
N GLY A 132 7.87 10.02 5.38
CA GLY A 132 9.33 9.98 5.34
C GLY A 132 9.87 9.12 4.21
N THR A 133 9.24 7.97 3.94
CA THR A 133 9.61 7.08 2.83
C THR A 133 9.42 7.76 1.47
N ALA A 134 8.31 8.46 1.28
CA ALA A 134 8.03 9.14 0.02
C ALA A 134 8.94 10.34 -0.22
N VAL A 135 9.18 11.15 0.81
CA VAL A 135 10.10 12.29 0.74
C VAL A 135 11.52 11.83 0.42
N ASP A 136 11.99 10.77 1.08
CA ASP A 136 13.32 10.18 0.87
C ASP A 136 13.50 9.70 -0.59
N LEU A 137 12.54 8.91 -1.11
CA LEU A 137 12.59 8.43 -2.50
C LEU A 137 12.53 9.58 -3.51
N ARG A 138 11.60 10.53 -3.31
CA ARG A 138 11.45 11.68 -4.21
C ARG A 138 12.71 12.52 -4.27
N THR A 139 13.37 12.71 -3.14
CA THR A 139 14.63 13.45 -3.06
C THR A 139 15.75 12.66 -3.73
N ALA A 140 15.90 11.37 -3.43
CA ALA A 140 16.88 10.51 -4.09
C ALA A 140 16.71 10.50 -5.62
N PHE A 141 15.45 10.46 -6.12
CA PHE A 141 15.16 10.56 -7.55
C PHE A 141 15.59 11.89 -8.12
N ARG A 142 15.25 13.01 -7.51
CA ARG A 142 15.63 14.35 -7.94
C ARG A 142 17.15 14.53 -7.99
N GLU A 143 17.87 13.93 -7.06
CA GLU A 143 19.34 13.99 -6.96
C GLU A 143 20.04 12.94 -7.85
N GLY A 144 19.29 12.26 -8.74
CA GLY A 144 19.86 11.38 -9.76
C GLY A 144 20.23 9.97 -9.31
N ALA A 145 19.79 9.51 -8.14
CA ALA A 145 20.14 8.20 -7.62
C ALA A 145 19.68 7.01 -8.49
N PHE A 146 18.74 7.24 -9.42
CA PHE A 146 18.15 6.19 -10.27
C PHE A 146 18.54 6.36 -11.77
N GLY A 147 19.60 7.11 -12.04
CA GLY A 147 20.12 7.32 -13.40
C GLY A 147 19.07 7.90 -14.34
N GLU A 148 18.93 7.29 -15.52
CA GLU A 148 17.97 7.73 -16.55
C GLU A 148 16.54 7.23 -16.33
N SER A 149 16.22 6.66 -15.17
CA SER A 149 14.85 6.27 -14.87
C SER A 149 13.92 7.48 -14.89
N ARG A 150 12.74 7.30 -15.50
CA ARG A 150 11.66 8.31 -15.39
C ARG A 150 11.11 8.29 -13.96
N LYS A 151 10.27 9.29 -13.63
CA LYS A 151 9.59 9.32 -12.34
C LYS A 151 8.81 8.02 -12.14
N PRO A 152 9.20 7.17 -11.17
CA PRO A 152 8.55 5.88 -10.98
C PRO A 152 7.13 6.06 -10.44
N PHE A 153 6.29 5.05 -10.65
CA PHE A 153 5.06 4.92 -9.87
C PHE A 153 5.41 4.64 -8.41
N VAL A 154 4.93 5.48 -7.52
CA VAL A 154 5.11 5.27 -6.07
C VAL A 154 3.75 4.93 -5.48
N GLY A 155 3.59 3.71 -4.97
CA GLY A 155 2.33 3.18 -4.47
C GLY A 155 2.32 2.95 -2.97
N TYR A 156 1.19 3.27 -2.33
CA TYR A 156 0.92 2.96 -0.92
C TYR A 156 -0.42 2.23 -0.79
N LEU A 157 -0.39 0.99 -0.30
CA LEU A 157 -1.61 0.21 -0.06
C LEU A 157 -1.71 -0.15 1.41
N MET A 158 -2.76 0.35 2.07
CA MET A 158 -3.07 0.10 3.47
C MET A 158 -4.31 -0.79 3.61
N LEU A 159 -4.18 -1.91 4.32
CA LEU A 159 -5.31 -2.67 4.83
C LEU A 159 -5.53 -2.33 6.30
N LEU A 160 -6.66 -1.70 6.59
CA LEU A 160 -7.08 -1.35 7.96
C LEU A 160 -8.14 -2.34 8.44
N GLU A 161 -8.01 -2.82 9.67
CA GLU A 161 -9.09 -3.60 10.30
C GLU A 161 -10.35 -2.76 10.44
N ASP A 162 -11.45 -3.23 9.86
CA ASP A 162 -12.78 -2.67 10.07
C ASP A 162 -13.37 -3.19 11.38
N ALA A 163 -13.29 -2.38 12.41
CA ALA A 163 -13.74 -2.67 13.76
C ALA A 163 -14.36 -1.43 14.41
N PRO A 164 -15.21 -1.56 15.43
CA PRO A 164 -15.76 -0.40 16.14
C PRO A 164 -14.68 0.59 16.61
N ALA A 165 -13.52 0.07 17.04
CA ALA A 165 -12.41 0.90 17.51
C ALA A 165 -11.71 1.70 16.38
N SER A 166 -11.74 1.25 15.13
CA SER A 166 -11.21 2.00 13.99
C SER A 166 -12.21 3.02 13.42
N ARG A 167 -13.51 2.84 13.70
CA ARG A 167 -14.60 3.67 13.17
C ARG A 167 -15.11 4.75 14.11
N LYS A 168 -14.89 4.61 15.42
CA LYS A 168 -15.35 5.62 16.38
C LYS A 168 -14.50 6.89 16.32
N PRO A 169 -15.10 8.07 16.53
CA PRO A 169 -14.38 9.32 16.67
C PRO A 169 -13.29 9.25 17.73
N VAL A 170 -12.14 9.84 17.44
CA VAL A 170 -10.99 9.88 18.34
C VAL A 170 -10.65 11.33 18.65
N LYS A 171 -10.63 11.65 19.94
CA LYS A 171 -10.24 13.00 20.39
C LYS A 171 -8.83 13.33 19.91
N ALA A 172 -8.67 14.49 19.33
CA ALA A 172 -7.39 15.10 19.04
C ALA A 172 -7.38 16.49 19.66
N VAL A 173 -6.26 16.88 20.26
CA VAL A 173 -6.10 18.17 20.92
C VAL A 173 -4.75 18.76 20.53
N SER A 174 -4.79 20.03 20.13
CA SER A 174 -3.60 20.85 19.98
C SER A 174 -3.81 22.10 20.85
N PRO A 175 -3.06 22.23 21.95
CA PRO A 175 -3.33 23.29 22.93
C PRO A 175 -2.98 24.69 22.43
N ASN A 176 -2.00 24.80 21.51
CA ASN A 176 -1.45 26.10 21.11
C ASN A 176 -2.00 26.60 19.78
N PHE A 177 -2.36 25.69 18.87
CA PHE A 177 -2.86 26.03 17.54
C PHE A 177 -4.04 25.14 17.17
N PRO A 178 -5.00 25.64 16.36
CA PRO A 178 -6.15 24.85 15.94
C PRO A 178 -5.72 23.67 15.06
N LEU A 179 -6.42 22.55 15.17
CA LEU A 179 -6.30 21.43 14.24
C LEU A 179 -6.87 21.82 12.87
N PHE A 180 -6.36 21.21 11.81
CA PHE A 180 -7.03 21.27 10.52
C PHE A 180 -8.44 20.67 10.61
N PRO A 181 -9.46 21.31 9.97
CA PRO A 181 -10.88 20.97 10.14
C PRO A 181 -11.20 19.50 9.91
N GLU A 182 -10.54 18.85 8.93
CA GLU A 182 -10.77 17.45 8.58
C GLU A 182 -10.39 16.43 9.67
N PHE A 183 -9.62 16.86 10.69
CA PHE A 183 -9.26 16.00 11.81
C PHE A 183 -10.22 16.10 12.99
N HIS A 184 -11.15 17.05 12.98
CA HIS A 184 -12.10 17.21 14.07
C HIS A 184 -13.07 16.02 14.11
N GLY A 185 -13.10 15.32 15.23
CA GLY A 185 -13.96 14.15 15.41
C GLY A 185 -13.64 12.96 14.51
N SER A 186 -12.50 12.99 13.78
CA SER A 186 -12.13 11.93 12.87
C SER A 186 -11.80 10.61 13.61
N SER A 187 -12.29 9.51 13.07
CA SER A 187 -11.92 8.15 13.44
C SER A 187 -10.54 7.77 12.85
N TYR A 188 -9.95 6.64 13.27
CA TYR A 188 -8.72 6.14 12.64
C TYR A 188 -8.92 5.83 11.16
N ALA A 189 -10.07 5.29 10.75
CA ALA A 189 -10.38 5.03 9.35
C ALA A 189 -10.36 6.32 8.53
N GLU A 190 -11.02 7.36 9.02
CA GLU A 190 -11.00 8.69 8.36
C GLU A 190 -9.60 9.28 8.32
N ARG A 191 -8.80 9.17 9.39
CA ARG A 191 -7.41 9.65 9.40
C ARG A 191 -6.54 8.96 8.36
N TYR A 192 -6.69 7.63 8.15
CA TYR A 192 -6.00 6.93 7.07
C TYR A 192 -6.47 7.38 5.69
N ASN A 193 -7.77 7.64 5.51
CA ASN A 193 -8.29 8.18 4.27
C ASN A 193 -7.73 9.60 4.00
N ILE A 194 -7.71 10.47 5.01
CA ILE A 194 -7.10 11.80 4.93
C ILE A 194 -5.62 11.70 4.58
N LEU A 195 -4.88 10.79 5.22
CA LEU A 195 -3.47 10.55 4.89
C LEU A 195 -3.32 10.18 3.41
N CYS A 196 -4.03 9.15 2.93
CA CYS A 196 -3.92 8.70 1.53
C CYS A 196 -4.26 9.82 0.55
N ARG A 197 -5.30 10.61 0.81
CA ARG A 197 -5.63 11.79 0.00
C ARG A 197 -4.48 12.79 -0.04
N LYS A 198 -3.93 13.17 1.12
CA LYS A 198 -2.81 14.13 1.22
C LYS A 198 -1.54 13.58 0.55
N LEU A 199 -1.24 12.30 0.68
CA LEU A 199 -0.11 11.68 0.00
C LEU A 199 -0.19 11.82 -1.53
N ILE A 200 -1.40 11.74 -2.09
CA ILE A 200 -1.63 11.92 -3.53
C ILE A 200 -1.58 13.42 -3.90
N THR A 201 -2.31 14.27 -3.18
CA THR A 201 -2.41 15.72 -3.53
C THR A 201 -1.08 16.46 -3.37
N GLU A 202 -0.24 16.03 -2.40
CA GLU A 202 1.12 16.56 -2.22
C GLU A 202 2.16 15.92 -3.17
N ASN A 203 1.72 15.08 -4.12
CA ASN A 203 2.60 14.36 -5.06
C ASN A 203 3.70 13.53 -4.37
N LEU A 204 3.44 13.04 -3.15
CA LEU A 204 4.34 12.15 -2.43
C LEU A 204 4.20 10.71 -2.95
N TYR A 205 2.98 10.30 -3.27
CA TYR A 205 2.68 9.03 -3.92
C TYR A 205 1.92 9.26 -5.22
N THR A 206 2.13 8.41 -6.21
CA THR A 206 1.36 8.43 -7.46
C THR A 206 -0.07 7.93 -7.21
N ALA A 207 -0.20 6.92 -6.36
CA ALA A 207 -1.49 6.43 -5.86
C ALA A 207 -1.35 5.92 -4.41
N ALA A 208 -2.36 6.17 -3.61
CA ALA A 208 -2.45 5.67 -2.24
C ALA A 208 -3.87 5.18 -1.96
N THR A 209 -3.99 3.99 -1.39
CA THR A 209 -5.29 3.38 -1.11
C THR A 209 -5.39 2.89 0.33
N VAL A 210 -6.56 3.03 0.91
CA VAL A 210 -6.93 2.40 2.17
C VAL A 210 -8.19 1.57 1.99
N ILE A 211 -8.08 0.28 2.22
CA ILE A 211 -9.20 -0.66 2.26
C ILE A 211 -9.47 -1.10 3.69
N LEU A 212 -10.74 -1.19 4.04
CA LEU A 212 -11.18 -1.61 5.35
C LEU A 212 -11.75 -3.02 5.26
N SER A 213 -11.33 -3.91 6.16
CA SER A 213 -11.82 -5.29 6.14
C SER A 213 -11.98 -5.84 7.55
N PRO A 214 -13.13 -6.44 7.89
CA PRO A 214 -13.35 -7.05 9.19
C PRO A 214 -12.66 -8.42 9.30
N ARG A 215 -12.33 -8.85 10.51
CA ARG A 215 -11.74 -10.19 10.76
C ARG A 215 -12.61 -11.35 10.25
N SER A 216 -13.92 -11.15 10.18
CA SER A 216 -14.89 -12.12 9.62
C SER A 216 -14.70 -12.36 8.12
N ALA A 217 -14.02 -11.44 7.40
CA ALA A 217 -13.77 -11.54 5.96
C ALA A 217 -12.80 -12.66 5.55
N SER A 218 -12.27 -13.44 6.50
CA SER A 218 -11.42 -14.61 6.20
C SER A 218 -12.08 -15.65 5.27
N LYS A 219 -13.40 -15.67 5.17
CA LYS A 219 -14.15 -16.53 4.24
C LYS A 219 -14.63 -15.77 2.99
N SER A 220 -15.25 -14.60 3.18
CA SER A 220 -15.87 -13.82 2.10
C SER A 220 -14.87 -13.00 1.30
N GLY A 221 -13.78 -12.55 1.91
CA GLY A 221 -12.88 -11.56 1.33
C GLY A 221 -13.50 -10.16 1.27
N ALA A 222 -14.50 -9.87 2.11
CA ALA A 222 -15.18 -8.58 2.11
C ALA A 222 -14.24 -7.45 2.52
N TYR A 223 -14.32 -6.35 1.80
CA TYR A 223 -13.65 -5.09 2.13
C TYR A 223 -14.54 -3.92 1.72
N ALA A 224 -14.26 -2.76 2.28
CA ALA A 224 -14.90 -1.49 1.94
C ALA A 224 -13.83 -0.44 1.63
N GLU A 225 -14.23 0.55 0.86
CA GLU A 225 -13.42 1.71 0.50
C GLU A 225 -13.98 2.97 1.16
N MET A 226 -13.18 4.02 1.30
CA MET A 226 -13.57 5.26 1.97
C MET A 226 -13.93 6.38 0.98
N SER A 227 -13.33 6.37 -0.19
CA SER A 227 -13.59 7.34 -1.26
C SER A 227 -13.07 6.82 -2.60
N ASP A 228 -13.58 7.36 -3.70
CA ASP A 228 -13.12 6.99 -5.05
C ASP A 228 -11.64 7.30 -5.24
N MET A 229 -11.15 8.43 -4.75
CA MET A 229 -9.76 8.85 -4.90
C MET A 229 -8.77 7.89 -4.22
N THR A 230 -9.13 7.34 -3.07
CA THR A 230 -8.30 6.42 -2.28
C THR A 230 -8.79 4.98 -2.36
N GLY A 231 -9.71 4.69 -3.27
CA GLY A 231 -10.21 3.35 -3.55
C GLY A 231 -9.19 2.50 -4.30
N LEU A 232 -9.34 1.19 -4.19
CA LEU A 232 -8.47 0.23 -4.86
C LEU A 232 -8.57 0.34 -6.39
N LYS A 233 -9.78 0.63 -6.92
CA LYS A 233 -9.98 0.87 -8.34
C LYS A 233 -9.09 1.99 -8.86
N SER A 234 -9.07 3.13 -8.19
CA SER A 234 -8.21 4.26 -8.56
C SER A 234 -6.73 3.87 -8.54
N PHE A 235 -6.31 3.14 -7.50
CA PHE A 235 -4.94 2.66 -7.39
C PHE A 235 -4.53 1.76 -8.56
N VAL A 236 -5.33 0.72 -8.87
CA VAL A 236 -4.99 -0.24 -9.94
C VAL A 236 -5.09 0.40 -11.32
N THR A 237 -6.04 1.31 -11.56
CA THR A 237 -6.17 2.02 -12.84
C THR A 237 -4.98 2.94 -13.08
N THR A 238 -4.53 3.67 -12.05
CA THR A 238 -3.36 4.55 -12.15
C THR A 238 -2.08 3.74 -12.40
N LEU A 239 -1.93 2.59 -11.73
CA LEU A 239 -0.82 1.67 -11.96
C LEU A 239 -0.85 1.12 -13.39
N ALA A 240 -1.99 0.59 -13.84
CA ALA A 240 -2.15 0.04 -15.18
C ALA A 240 -1.82 1.08 -16.27
N GLY A 241 -2.26 2.33 -16.09
CA GLY A 241 -1.94 3.44 -17.00
C GLY A 241 -0.44 3.74 -17.07
N GLN A 242 0.25 3.78 -15.93
CA GLN A 242 1.70 3.96 -15.90
C GLN A 242 2.43 2.81 -16.60
N ILE A 243 2.03 1.56 -16.33
CA ILE A 243 2.63 0.36 -16.92
C ILE A 243 2.40 0.34 -18.42
N ALA A 244 1.20 0.61 -18.91
CA ALA A 244 0.89 0.67 -20.33
C ALA A 244 1.70 1.77 -21.05
N ALA A 245 1.89 2.92 -20.41
CA ALA A 245 2.73 3.99 -20.95
C ALA A 245 4.21 3.59 -21.05
N GLU A 246 4.74 2.87 -20.06
CA GLU A 246 6.12 2.34 -20.09
C GLU A 246 6.29 1.21 -21.13
N ALA A 247 5.27 0.38 -21.33
CA ALA A 247 5.30 -0.71 -22.29
C ALA A 247 5.24 -0.21 -23.75
N ALA A 248 4.71 0.99 -23.99
CA ALA A 248 4.61 1.60 -25.32
C ALA A 248 5.88 2.31 -25.77
N MET A 249 6.93 2.36 -24.96
CA MET A 249 8.22 3.01 -25.24
C MET A 249 9.30 2.01 -25.61
#